data_ee8b3e2df9047e24c99af989f8d3be28
#
_entry.id   ee8b3e2df9047e24c99af989f8d3be28
#
_cell.length_a   1.000
_cell.length_b   1.000
_cell.length_c   1.000
_cell.angle_alpha   90.00
_cell.angle_beta   90.00
_cell.angle_gamma   90.00
#
_symmetry.space_group_name_H-M   'P 1'
#
loop_
_entity.id
_entity.type
_entity.pdbx_description
1 polymer ?
#
loop_
_entity_poly.entity_id
_entity_poly.type
_entity_poly.pdbx_seq_one_letter_code
_entity_poly.pdbx_strand_id
1 'polypeptide(L)'
;MSLAARLLEWLLAPLLSIWLVSLGISFMSARTTVDTVLDDGLSAVATMLIAEWQQRINGGTVQQFPSDTTRRWMTITPKTPVSFLIVDSKSLPLAGDPELQSFLRETVDGDRPLAAATADTGFRVVDGFNTVIDDEVWRFVRLRFEVAGSTYTVGVAQSRERQDALSRVATLHEAVAQTATLLVAFYLLWYGLTYVAQPMKVLKTHLDTRGADDLSPLPEQLAPEEIAPLIASVNSLMLRLQTSINAQKRFIANAAHQLRTPVAALRTLSELAARMPDGPEREQSMNRLIATGERVSHLATQLLTLVRAESAGTTRLSVAVDLRELCETVAHDVVPHALDREIEFSLEGSDDAVVVTGDPTLIGELVRNLLDNAFKYTPRRGTVMLTVVGGGIEPASILVDDSGPGVPAAEQGRIFAPFARFAQMDADTGLPISGTGLGLAIVREVADAHGAAVNVERSTLGGARFVVSFASASRQKHVSATA
;
A
#
# COMPACT_ATOMS: atom_id res chain seq x y z
N MET A 1 -14.69 -3.71 14.67
CA MET A 1 -13.43 -3.72 15.47
C MET A 1 -12.42 -2.83 14.76
N SER A 2 -11.74 -1.94 15.48
CA SER A 2 -10.72 -1.06 14.91
C SER A 2 -9.49 -1.89 14.48
N LEU A 3 -8.74 -1.40 13.47
CA LEU A 3 -7.48 -2.03 13.03
C LEU A 3 -6.51 -2.23 14.22
N ALA A 4 -6.46 -1.24 15.11
CA ALA A 4 -5.67 -1.30 16.33
C ALA A 4 -6.07 -2.46 17.26
N ALA A 5 -7.38 -2.75 17.39
CA ALA A 5 -7.84 -3.86 18.21
C ALA A 5 -7.44 -5.23 17.60
N ARG A 6 -7.50 -5.38 16.27
CA ARG A 6 -7.04 -6.60 15.59
C ARG A 6 -5.53 -6.80 15.71
N LEU A 7 -4.74 -5.74 15.53
CA LEU A 7 -3.29 -5.81 15.68
C LEU A 7 -2.89 -6.13 17.12
N LEU A 8 -3.58 -5.56 18.10
CA LEU A 8 -3.35 -5.87 19.51
C LEU A 8 -3.63 -7.35 19.82
N GLU A 9 -4.73 -7.90 19.31
CA GLU A 9 -5.11 -9.30 19.47
C GLU A 9 -4.09 -10.26 18.84
N TRP A 10 -3.61 -9.94 17.63
CA TRP A 10 -2.60 -10.72 16.92
C TRP A 10 -1.23 -10.69 17.59
N LEU A 11 -0.87 -9.60 18.27
CA LEU A 11 0.41 -9.46 18.97
C LEU A 11 0.34 -9.99 20.40
N LEU A 12 -0.81 -9.90 21.06
CA LEU A 12 -1.03 -10.41 22.41
C LEU A 12 -0.99 -11.94 22.49
N ALA A 13 -1.59 -12.64 21.54
CA ALA A 13 -1.65 -14.10 21.57
C ALA A 13 -0.27 -14.77 21.59
N PRO A 14 0.69 -14.44 20.70
CA PRO A 14 2.05 -15.01 20.77
C PRO A 14 2.80 -14.56 22.02
N LEU A 15 2.63 -13.33 22.49
CA LEU A 15 3.31 -12.81 23.67
C LEU A 15 2.87 -13.57 24.93
N LEU A 16 1.58 -13.83 25.09
CA LEU A 16 1.04 -14.65 26.16
C LEU A 16 1.49 -16.11 26.05
N SER A 17 1.56 -16.66 24.84
CA SER A 17 2.03 -18.02 24.61
C SER A 17 3.50 -18.19 25.03
N ILE A 18 4.36 -17.24 24.63
CA ILE A 18 5.79 -17.23 25.00
C ILE A 18 5.93 -17.10 26.51
N TRP A 19 5.15 -16.24 27.15
CA TRP A 19 5.18 -16.06 28.61
C TRP A 19 4.77 -17.34 29.35
N LEU A 20 3.69 -18.02 28.91
CA LEU A 20 3.24 -19.30 29.50
C LEU A 20 4.29 -20.39 29.35
N VAL A 21 4.90 -20.50 28.17
CA VAL A 21 5.99 -21.47 27.93
C VAL A 21 7.20 -21.16 28.80
N SER A 22 7.62 -19.90 28.89
CA SER A 22 8.71 -19.45 29.74
C SER A 22 8.46 -19.79 31.21
N LEU A 23 7.26 -19.49 31.72
CA LEU A 23 6.87 -19.81 33.09
C LEU A 23 6.91 -21.34 33.36
N GLY A 24 6.44 -22.13 32.40
CA GLY A 24 6.49 -23.60 32.49
C GLY A 24 7.93 -24.12 32.53
N ILE A 25 8.81 -23.60 31.71
CA ILE A 25 10.24 -23.95 31.67
C ILE A 25 10.91 -23.58 33.00
N SER A 26 10.68 -22.35 33.52
CA SER A 26 11.22 -21.92 34.80
C SER A 26 10.80 -22.83 35.94
N PHE A 27 9.51 -23.22 35.98
CA PHE A 27 9.01 -24.11 37.01
C PHE A 27 9.63 -25.53 36.93
N MET A 28 9.79 -26.07 35.72
CA MET A 28 10.46 -27.37 35.51
C MET A 28 11.95 -27.28 35.89
N SER A 29 12.65 -26.23 35.47
CA SER A 29 14.07 -26.02 35.73
C SER A 29 14.34 -25.90 37.25
N ALA A 30 13.50 -25.15 37.98
CA ALA A 30 13.65 -25.02 39.42
C ALA A 30 13.57 -26.38 40.13
N ARG A 31 12.64 -27.25 39.72
CA ARG A 31 12.51 -28.59 40.33
C ARG A 31 13.71 -29.48 40.01
N THR A 32 14.16 -29.54 38.76
CA THR A 32 15.29 -30.38 38.37
C THR A 32 16.60 -29.92 39.01
N THR A 33 16.81 -28.61 39.17
CA THR A 33 17.99 -28.04 39.82
C THR A 33 18.05 -28.43 41.29
N VAL A 34 16.92 -28.38 42.03
CA VAL A 34 16.88 -28.79 43.43
C VAL A 34 17.24 -30.27 43.58
N ASP A 35 16.70 -31.14 42.74
CA ASP A 35 16.99 -32.57 42.77
C ASP A 35 18.47 -32.85 42.51
N THR A 36 19.08 -32.22 41.49
CA THR A 36 20.51 -32.42 41.19
C THR A 36 21.42 -31.93 42.29
N VAL A 37 21.16 -30.76 42.86
CA VAL A 37 21.99 -30.20 43.95
C VAL A 37 21.93 -31.09 45.20
N LEU A 38 20.74 -31.62 45.51
CA LEU A 38 20.59 -32.57 46.63
C LEU A 38 21.30 -33.89 46.38
N ASP A 39 21.17 -34.44 45.17
CA ASP A 39 21.81 -35.70 44.80
C ASP A 39 23.33 -35.58 44.83
N ASP A 40 23.89 -34.50 44.33
CA ASP A 40 25.36 -34.27 44.41
C ASP A 40 25.83 -34.10 45.86
N GLY A 41 25.11 -33.35 46.68
CA GLY A 41 25.41 -33.18 48.09
C GLY A 41 25.35 -34.50 48.86
N LEU A 42 24.28 -35.27 48.73
CA LEU A 42 24.08 -36.53 49.41
C LEU A 42 25.08 -37.59 48.91
N SER A 43 25.40 -37.61 47.64
CA SER A 43 26.42 -38.51 47.06
C SER A 43 27.83 -38.20 47.64
N ALA A 44 28.16 -36.91 47.83
CA ALA A 44 29.44 -36.53 48.46
C ALA A 44 29.52 -37.03 49.92
N VAL A 45 28.45 -36.86 50.72
CA VAL A 45 28.36 -37.36 52.07
C VAL A 45 28.47 -38.89 52.10
N ALA A 46 27.76 -39.58 51.24
CA ALA A 46 27.80 -41.04 51.13
C ALA A 46 29.21 -41.54 50.78
N THR A 47 29.90 -40.85 49.86
CA THR A 47 31.29 -41.17 49.51
C THR A 47 32.24 -41.01 50.68
N MET A 48 32.10 -39.97 51.50
CA MET A 48 32.87 -39.79 52.74
C MET A 48 32.61 -40.93 53.73
N LEU A 49 31.35 -41.31 53.93
CA LEU A 49 30.99 -42.42 54.80
C LEU A 49 31.57 -43.76 54.32
N ILE A 50 31.57 -43.99 53.03
CA ILE A 50 32.16 -45.18 52.44
C ILE A 50 33.68 -45.23 52.71
N ALA A 51 34.37 -44.13 52.46
CA ALA A 51 35.83 -44.08 52.68
C ALA A 51 36.21 -44.35 54.16
N GLU A 52 35.45 -43.76 55.10
CA GLU A 52 35.67 -44.06 56.54
C GLU A 52 35.31 -45.48 56.90
N TRP A 53 34.24 -46.04 56.35
CA TRP A 53 33.86 -47.45 56.58
C TRP A 53 34.89 -48.42 56.03
N GLN A 54 35.45 -48.17 54.85
CA GLN A 54 36.56 -48.96 54.26
C GLN A 54 37.78 -48.94 55.13
N GLN A 55 38.15 -47.76 55.65
CA GLN A 55 39.33 -47.63 56.56
C GLN A 55 39.11 -48.39 57.88
N ARG A 56 37.90 -48.44 58.40
CA ARG A 56 37.55 -49.17 59.61
C ARG A 56 37.67 -50.68 59.44
N ILE A 57 37.18 -51.24 58.32
CA ILE A 57 37.24 -52.68 58.04
C ILE A 57 38.66 -53.13 57.77
N ASN A 58 39.50 -52.33 57.13
CA ASN A 58 40.89 -52.62 56.84
C ASN A 58 41.85 -52.48 58.06
N GLY A 59 41.31 -52.39 59.26
CA GLY A 59 42.12 -52.40 60.50
C GLY A 59 42.59 -51.02 60.97
N GLY A 60 42.00 -49.93 60.44
CA GLY A 60 42.22 -48.59 60.93
C GLY A 60 41.52 -48.38 62.28
N THR A 61 42.21 -47.71 63.26
CA THR A 61 41.65 -47.34 64.55
C THR A 61 40.75 -46.11 64.44
N VAL A 62 39.54 -46.26 63.88
CA VAL A 62 38.50 -45.24 63.90
C VAL A 62 37.72 -45.47 65.18
N GLN A 63 38.04 -44.71 66.28
CA GLN A 63 37.38 -44.86 67.51
C GLN A 63 35.92 -44.42 67.52
N GLN A 64 35.52 -43.56 66.66
CA GLN A 64 34.16 -43.06 66.51
C GLN A 64 33.72 -43.08 65.01
N PHE A 65 32.55 -43.63 64.72
CA PHE A 65 31.92 -43.60 63.34
C PHE A 65 30.56 -42.95 63.44
N PRO A 66 30.23 -41.99 62.49
CA PRO A 66 31.15 -41.29 61.59
C PRO A 66 32.13 -40.38 62.37
N SER A 67 33.29 -40.06 61.82
CA SER A 67 34.26 -39.15 62.42
C SER A 67 33.64 -37.77 62.66
N ASP A 68 34.28 -37.02 63.65
CA ASP A 68 33.82 -35.67 63.92
C ASP A 68 33.84 -34.74 62.72
N THR A 69 34.73 -34.99 61.76
CA THR A 69 34.80 -34.26 60.49
C THR A 69 33.56 -34.54 59.66
N THR A 70 33.26 -35.79 59.38
CA THR A 70 32.07 -36.19 58.59
C THR A 70 30.78 -35.81 59.30
N ARG A 71 30.73 -35.94 60.62
CA ARG A 71 29.56 -35.50 61.40
C ARG A 71 29.35 -33.98 61.29
N ARG A 72 30.42 -33.15 61.27
CA ARG A 72 30.34 -31.73 61.07
C ARG A 72 29.82 -31.42 59.67
N TRP A 73 30.28 -32.14 58.63
CA TRP A 73 29.75 -31.97 57.27
C TRP A 73 28.26 -32.30 57.18
N MET A 74 27.81 -33.33 57.85
CA MET A 74 26.39 -33.73 57.93
C MET A 74 25.54 -32.69 58.65
N THR A 75 26.12 -31.88 59.54
CA THR A 75 25.44 -30.86 60.34
C THR A 75 25.76 -29.41 59.93
N ILE A 76 26.47 -29.21 58.81
CA ILE A 76 26.77 -27.86 58.27
C ILE A 76 25.51 -27.00 58.09
N THR A 77 24.38 -27.64 57.87
CA THR A 77 23.10 -26.95 57.79
C THR A 77 22.24 -27.33 59.01
N PRO A 78 22.26 -26.51 60.11
CA PRO A 78 21.64 -26.88 61.38
C PRO A 78 20.15 -27.19 61.34
N LYS A 79 19.45 -26.82 60.27
CA LYS A 79 18.00 -27.00 60.15
C LYS A 79 17.56 -28.20 59.33
N THR A 80 18.49 -28.91 58.67
CA THR A 80 18.16 -30.10 57.83
C THR A 80 19.28 -31.11 58.02
N PRO A 81 19.26 -31.89 59.14
CA PRO A 81 20.26 -32.92 59.36
C PRO A 81 20.22 -33.96 58.25
N VAL A 82 21.39 -34.45 57.92
CA VAL A 82 21.51 -35.59 56.97
C VAL A 82 21.49 -36.86 57.79
N SER A 83 20.54 -37.72 57.55
CA SER A 83 20.44 -39.06 58.14
C SER A 83 21.12 -40.08 57.25
N PHE A 84 21.75 -41.08 57.80
CA PHE A 84 22.40 -42.15 57.05
C PHE A 84 22.17 -43.52 57.66
N LEU A 85 22.28 -44.55 56.83
CA LEU A 85 22.28 -45.95 57.26
C LEU A 85 23.20 -46.81 56.41
N ILE A 86 24.05 -47.61 57.00
CA ILE A 86 24.84 -48.63 56.33
C ILE A 86 24.31 -50.00 56.68
N VAL A 87 24.06 -50.80 55.63
CA VAL A 87 23.58 -52.18 55.76
C VAL A 87 24.53 -53.16 55.08
N ASP A 88 24.51 -54.39 55.53
CA ASP A 88 25.23 -55.50 54.89
C ASP A 88 24.44 -56.08 53.69
N SER A 89 24.97 -57.13 53.05
CA SER A 89 24.37 -57.82 51.94
C SER A 89 23.00 -58.50 52.30
N LYS A 90 22.71 -58.69 53.57
CA LYS A 90 21.41 -59.20 54.09
C LYS A 90 20.49 -58.08 54.56
N SER A 91 20.82 -56.86 54.30
CA SER A 91 20.07 -55.64 54.73
C SER A 91 20.00 -55.52 56.24
N LEU A 92 20.97 -56.05 57.01
CA LEU A 92 21.06 -55.83 58.41
C LEU A 92 21.74 -54.48 58.71
N PRO A 93 21.21 -53.63 59.60
CA PRO A 93 21.80 -52.36 59.94
C PRO A 93 23.12 -52.52 60.68
N LEU A 94 24.17 -51.87 60.21
CA LEU A 94 25.50 -51.92 60.78
C LEU A 94 25.86 -50.62 61.49
N ALA A 95 25.43 -49.48 60.96
CA ALA A 95 25.67 -48.18 61.55
C ALA A 95 24.70 -47.14 60.98
N GLY A 96 24.31 -46.15 61.77
CA GLY A 96 23.40 -45.06 61.42
C GLY A 96 21.99 -45.19 61.98
N ASP A 97 21.01 -44.56 61.35
CA ASP A 97 19.64 -44.44 61.81
C ASP A 97 18.78 -45.65 61.37
N PRO A 98 18.33 -46.51 62.31
CA PRO A 98 17.60 -47.73 61.92
C PRO A 98 16.25 -47.48 61.25
N GLU A 99 15.66 -46.29 61.43
CA GLU A 99 14.39 -45.87 60.81
C GLU A 99 14.47 -45.85 59.29
N LEU A 100 15.68 -45.62 58.73
CA LEU A 100 15.88 -45.68 57.27
C LEU A 100 15.90 -47.09 56.66
N GLN A 101 15.87 -48.16 57.48
CA GLN A 101 15.99 -49.53 57.04
C GLN A 101 14.85 -49.96 56.11
N SER A 102 13.63 -49.51 56.32
CA SER A 102 12.47 -49.80 55.52
C SER A 102 12.65 -49.32 54.06
N PHE A 103 13.26 -48.17 53.88
CA PHE A 103 13.50 -47.52 52.58
C PHE A 103 14.68 -48.11 51.82
N LEU A 104 15.63 -48.75 52.50
CA LEU A 104 16.71 -49.50 51.84
C LEU A 104 16.25 -50.86 51.34
N ARG A 105 15.15 -51.44 51.86
CA ARG A 105 14.59 -52.73 51.45
C ARG A 105 13.59 -52.60 50.30
N GLU A 106 12.95 -51.46 50.13
CA GLU A 106 11.97 -51.26 49.07
C GLU A 106 12.67 -51.19 47.73
N THR A 107 12.65 -52.29 46.99
CA THR A 107 12.99 -52.28 45.54
C THR A 107 11.89 -51.54 44.84
N VAL A 108 12.11 -50.24 44.61
CA VAL A 108 11.26 -49.48 43.68
C VAL A 108 11.49 -50.08 42.32
N ASP A 109 10.46 -50.64 41.73
CA ASP A 109 10.37 -51.18 40.40
C ASP A 109 10.52 -49.97 39.44
N GLY A 110 11.74 -49.71 39.00
CA GLY A 110 12.12 -48.59 38.16
C GLY A 110 13.59 -48.19 38.36
N ASP A 111 14.50 -49.09 38.07
CA ASP A 111 15.94 -48.78 37.92
C ASP A 111 16.14 -47.75 36.81
N ARG A 112 16.00 -46.46 37.14
CA ARG A 112 16.66 -45.41 36.34
C ARG A 112 18.06 -45.21 36.90
N PRO A 113 19.10 -45.66 36.17
CA PRO A 113 20.46 -45.40 36.58
C PRO A 113 20.68 -43.88 36.53
N LEU A 114 20.98 -43.27 37.70
CA LEU A 114 21.52 -41.94 37.69
C LEU A 114 22.79 -41.95 36.86
N ALA A 115 22.87 -41.01 35.90
CA ALA A 115 23.96 -40.96 34.92
C ALA A 115 25.33 -41.00 35.57
N ALA A 116 26.15 -41.94 35.10
CA ALA A 116 27.57 -42.01 35.25
C ALA A 116 28.13 -42.12 36.68
N ALA A 117 28.11 -43.33 37.24
CA ALA A 117 29.22 -43.74 38.07
C ALA A 117 30.53 -43.44 37.34
N THR A 118 31.33 -42.53 37.82
CA THR A 118 32.72 -42.40 37.36
C THR A 118 33.41 -43.70 37.62
N ALA A 119 33.87 -44.35 36.57
CA ALA A 119 34.47 -45.71 36.54
C ALA A 119 35.75 -45.85 37.40
N ASP A 120 36.13 -44.82 38.12
CA ASP A 120 37.45 -44.70 38.81
C ASP A 120 37.35 -44.82 40.34
N THR A 121 36.17 -44.89 40.96
CA THR A 121 36.03 -44.77 42.42
C THR A 121 35.59 -46.06 43.16
N GLY A 122 35.33 -47.17 42.47
CA GLY A 122 34.97 -48.45 43.11
C GLY A 122 33.60 -48.56 43.76
N PHE A 123 32.72 -47.55 43.59
CA PHE A 123 31.33 -47.59 44.07
C PHE A 123 30.33 -47.38 42.92
N ARG A 124 29.15 -47.99 43.07
CA ARG A 124 28.08 -47.88 42.14
C ARG A 124 26.95 -47.07 42.74
N VAL A 125 26.64 -45.88 42.20
CA VAL A 125 25.42 -45.19 42.54
C VAL A 125 24.24 -46.02 42.04
N VAL A 126 23.32 -46.34 42.94
CA VAL A 126 22.18 -47.18 42.60
C VAL A 126 20.99 -46.34 42.13
N ASP A 127 20.55 -45.38 42.94
CA ASP A 127 19.45 -44.48 42.59
C ASP A 127 19.33 -43.33 43.61
N GLY A 128 18.64 -42.26 43.15
CA GLY A 128 18.13 -41.18 43.98
C GLY A 128 16.61 -41.12 43.87
N PHE A 129 15.88 -41.19 44.95
CA PHE A 129 14.43 -41.15 44.99
C PHE A 129 13.88 -40.29 46.11
N ASN A 130 12.62 -39.88 45.98
CA ASN A 130 11.92 -39.16 47.04
C ASN A 130 11.08 -40.15 47.86
N THR A 131 11.09 -40.03 49.17
CA THR A 131 10.25 -40.79 50.09
C THR A 131 9.61 -39.87 51.14
N VAL A 132 8.62 -40.35 51.84
CA VAL A 132 7.95 -39.59 52.88
C VAL A 132 8.28 -40.22 54.24
N ILE A 133 8.84 -39.44 55.15
CA ILE A 133 9.17 -39.80 56.52
C ILE A 133 8.47 -38.78 57.41
N ASP A 134 7.65 -39.19 58.36
CA ASP A 134 6.93 -38.29 59.31
C ASP A 134 6.19 -37.13 58.61
N ASP A 135 5.52 -37.38 57.51
CA ASP A 135 4.79 -36.39 56.69
C ASP A 135 5.68 -35.38 55.92
N GLU A 136 6.99 -35.50 56.04
CA GLU A 136 7.95 -34.72 55.29
C GLU A 136 8.48 -35.48 54.07
N VAL A 137 8.71 -34.77 52.94
CA VAL A 137 9.38 -35.31 51.76
C VAL A 137 10.86 -35.28 51.94
N TRP A 138 11.47 -36.47 51.88
CA TRP A 138 12.91 -36.64 51.99
C TRP A 138 13.51 -37.08 50.66
N ARG A 139 14.68 -36.53 50.31
CA ARG A 139 15.49 -37.03 49.20
C ARG A 139 16.44 -38.07 49.71
N PHE A 140 16.47 -39.21 49.08
CA PHE A 140 17.24 -40.38 49.46
C PHE A 140 18.21 -40.74 48.32
N VAL A 141 19.50 -40.96 48.62
CA VAL A 141 20.50 -41.43 47.69
C VAL A 141 21.11 -42.73 48.26
N ARG A 142 21.18 -43.75 47.38
CA ARG A 142 21.66 -45.07 47.74
C ARG A 142 22.89 -45.42 46.91
N LEU A 143 24.00 -45.75 47.61
CA LEU A 143 25.24 -46.20 47.01
C LEU A 143 25.57 -47.61 47.46
N ARG A 144 25.99 -48.47 46.51
CA ARG A 144 26.47 -49.83 46.78
C ARG A 144 27.99 -49.86 46.58
N PHE A 145 28.70 -50.46 47.54
CA PHE A 145 30.15 -50.58 47.48
C PHE A 145 30.60 -51.93 48.01
N GLU A 146 31.83 -52.35 47.69
CA GLU A 146 32.41 -53.63 48.11
C GLU A 146 33.68 -53.37 48.87
N VAL A 147 33.83 -54.08 50.03
CA VAL A 147 35.03 -54.03 50.87
C VAL A 147 35.34 -55.43 51.36
N ALA A 148 36.58 -55.88 51.23
CA ALA A 148 37.10 -57.20 51.68
C ALA A 148 36.18 -58.36 51.18
N GLY A 149 35.66 -58.32 49.97
CA GLY A 149 34.80 -59.34 49.37
C GLY A 149 33.36 -59.39 49.88
N SER A 150 32.96 -58.39 50.68
CA SER A 150 31.56 -58.24 51.15
C SER A 150 30.92 -56.98 50.58
N THR A 151 29.67 -57.07 50.13
CA THR A 151 28.90 -55.95 49.58
C THR A 151 28.17 -55.25 50.68
N TYR A 152 28.26 -53.93 50.69
CA TYR A 152 27.58 -53.02 51.63
C TYR A 152 26.73 -52.01 50.82
N THR A 153 25.69 -51.50 51.47
CA THR A 153 24.88 -50.41 50.88
C THR A 153 24.79 -49.28 51.92
N VAL A 154 25.10 -48.06 51.46
CA VAL A 154 24.89 -46.85 52.25
C VAL A 154 23.73 -46.09 51.67
N GLY A 155 22.78 -45.71 52.50
CA GLY A 155 21.69 -44.78 52.21
C GLY A 155 21.93 -43.50 52.94
N VAL A 156 21.78 -42.37 52.27
CA VAL A 156 21.87 -41.05 52.85
C VAL A 156 20.60 -40.28 52.47
N ALA A 157 19.98 -39.67 53.44
CA ALA A 157 18.71 -38.97 53.26
C ALA A 157 18.73 -37.57 53.89
N GLN A 158 18.01 -36.66 53.28
CA GLN A 158 17.81 -35.29 53.78
C GLN A 158 16.40 -34.80 53.47
N SER A 159 15.79 -34.07 54.43
CA SER A 159 14.48 -33.42 54.20
C SER A 159 14.58 -32.35 53.13
N ARG A 160 13.60 -32.31 52.24
CA ARG A 160 13.47 -31.33 51.15
C ARG A 160 12.79 -30.03 51.56
N GLU A 161 12.22 -29.96 52.78
CA GLU A 161 11.34 -28.83 53.17
C GLU A 161 11.98 -27.45 52.95
N ARG A 162 13.25 -27.32 53.33
CA ARG A 162 13.96 -26.06 53.17
C ARG A 162 14.28 -25.70 51.74
N GLN A 163 14.71 -26.69 50.93
CA GLN A 163 15.05 -26.49 49.54
C GLN A 163 13.79 -26.19 48.73
N ASP A 164 12.70 -26.87 49.02
CA ASP A 164 11.39 -26.60 48.39
C ASP A 164 10.85 -25.21 48.78
N ALA A 165 11.06 -24.76 50.04
CA ALA A 165 10.71 -23.42 50.49
C ALA A 165 11.52 -22.33 49.74
N LEU A 166 12.85 -22.52 49.62
CA LEU A 166 13.72 -21.60 48.85
C LEU A 166 13.36 -21.58 47.39
N SER A 167 13.10 -22.75 46.80
CA SER A 167 12.70 -22.89 45.43
C SER A 167 11.36 -22.15 45.14
N ARG A 168 10.37 -22.28 46.02
CA ARG A 168 9.09 -21.55 45.91
C ARG A 168 9.29 -20.03 45.94
N VAL A 169 10.17 -19.52 46.80
CA VAL A 169 10.47 -18.09 46.86
C VAL A 169 11.17 -17.63 45.58
N ALA A 170 12.15 -18.40 45.10
CA ALA A 170 12.85 -18.09 43.84
C ALA A 170 11.92 -18.09 42.64
N THR A 171 11.07 -19.14 42.51
CA THR A 171 10.09 -19.22 41.39
C THR A 171 9.03 -18.11 41.49
N LEU A 172 8.63 -17.71 42.69
CA LEU A 172 7.70 -16.58 42.86
C LEU A 172 8.33 -15.26 42.39
N HIS A 173 9.58 -14.99 42.80
CA HIS A 173 10.29 -13.79 42.34
C HIS A 173 10.44 -13.75 40.82
N GLU A 174 10.79 -14.88 40.22
CA GLU A 174 10.92 -14.99 38.75
C GLU A 174 9.56 -14.79 38.05
N ALA A 175 8.49 -15.41 38.56
CA ALA A 175 7.14 -15.23 38.03
C ALA A 175 6.67 -13.76 38.12
N VAL A 176 6.96 -13.07 39.23
CA VAL A 176 6.65 -11.65 39.40
C VAL A 176 7.43 -10.81 38.38
N ALA A 177 8.75 -11.05 38.24
CA ALA A 177 9.58 -10.32 37.26
C ALA A 177 9.12 -10.52 35.81
N GLN A 178 8.80 -11.76 35.42
CA GLN A 178 8.29 -12.07 34.09
C GLN A 178 6.93 -11.43 33.86
N THR A 179 6.04 -11.44 34.85
CA THR A 179 4.73 -10.79 34.76
C THR A 179 4.85 -9.27 34.61
N ALA A 180 5.74 -8.65 35.43
CA ALA A 180 6.02 -7.21 35.33
C ALA A 180 6.55 -6.83 33.93
N THR A 181 7.48 -7.63 33.40
CA THR A 181 8.01 -7.43 32.03
C THR A 181 6.89 -7.53 30.97
N LEU A 182 5.98 -8.51 31.09
CA LEU A 182 4.83 -8.67 30.21
C LEU A 182 3.91 -7.45 30.26
N LEU A 183 3.62 -6.94 31.45
CA LEU A 183 2.76 -5.76 31.63
C LEU A 183 3.39 -4.50 31.03
N VAL A 184 4.70 -4.31 31.19
CA VAL A 184 5.43 -3.20 30.55
C VAL A 184 5.39 -3.32 29.02
N ALA A 185 5.65 -4.51 28.49
CA ALA A 185 5.58 -4.77 27.04
C ALA A 185 4.17 -4.50 26.49
N PHE A 186 3.14 -4.95 27.20
CA PHE A 186 1.74 -4.67 26.85
C PHE A 186 1.44 -3.17 26.85
N TYR A 187 1.87 -2.45 27.90
CA TYR A 187 1.67 -1.00 27.98
C TYR A 187 2.34 -0.26 26.83
N LEU A 188 3.61 -0.60 26.52
CA LEU A 188 4.35 0.02 25.43
C LEU A 188 3.69 -0.26 24.06
N LEU A 189 3.22 -1.49 23.84
CA LEU A 189 2.51 -1.88 22.63
C LEU A 189 1.20 -1.12 22.48
N TRP A 190 0.41 -1.05 23.54
CA TRP A 190 -0.85 -0.31 23.58
C TRP A 190 -0.64 1.19 23.36
N TYR A 191 0.34 1.78 24.01
CA TYR A 191 0.70 3.19 23.85
C TYR A 191 1.17 3.49 22.43
N GLY A 192 2.10 2.70 21.90
CA GLY A 192 2.60 2.87 20.54
C GLY A 192 1.50 2.76 19.48
N LEU A 193 0.62 1.76 19.62
CA LEU A 193 -0.49 1.56 18.68
C LEU A 193 -1.51 2.70 18.73
N THR A 194 -1.81 3.22 19.92
CA THR A 194 -2.71 4.38 20.06
C THR A 194 -2.09 5.66 19.52
N TYR A 195 -0.80 5.86 19.75
CA TYR A 195 -0.06 7.02 19.24
C TYR A 195 -0.03 7.05 17.71
N VAL A 196 0.27 5.92 17.06
CA VAL A 196 0.29 5.80 15.59
C VAL A 196 -1.12 5.91 14.97
N ALA A 197 -2.16 5.44 15.67
CA ALA A 197 -3.53 5.49 15.15
C ALA A 197 -4.21 6.87 15.29
N GLN A 198 -3.72 7.73 16.16
CA GLN A 198 -4.33 9.05 16.43
C GLN A 198 -4.33 9.98 15.20
N PRO A 199 -3.23 10.17 14.44
CA PRO A 199 -3.23 11.00 13.24
C PRO A 199 -4.21 10.52 12.17
N MET A 200 -4.39 9.21 12.03
CA MET A 200 -5.37 8.62 11.10
C MET A 200 -6.82 8.97 11.46
N LYS A 201 -7.13 9.02 12.75
CA LYS A 201 -8.46 9.44 13.21
C LYS A 201 -8.71 10.92 12.93
N VAL A 202 -7.71 11.77 13.17
CA VAL A 202 -7.78 13.21 12.88
C VAL A 202 -7.99 13.43 11.38
N LEU A 203 -7.21 12.75 10.54
CA LEU A 203 -7.36 12.82 9.08
C LEU A 203 -8.75 12.37 8.62
N LYS A 204 -9.26 11.26 9.16
CA LYS A 204 -10.63 10.79 8.88
C LYS A 204 -11.66 11.84 9.26
N THR A 205 -11.56 12.42 10.46
CA THR A 205 -12.52 13.44 10.93
C THR A 205 -12.48 14.67 10.01
N HIS A 206 -11.29 15.10 9.59
CA HIS A 206 -11.15 16.19 8.61
C HIS A 206 -11.81 15.88 7.27
N LEU A 207 -11.71 14.63 6.80
CA LEU A 207 -12.36 14.20 5.56
C LEU A 207 -13.88 14.09 5.73
N ASP A 208 -14.35 13.51 6.83
CA ASP A 208 -15.78 13.28 7.10
C ASP A 208 -16.55 14.60 7.36
N THR A 209 -15.90 15.64 7.87
CA THR A 209 -16.50 16.95 8.15
C THR A 209 -16.49 17.90 6.95
N ARG A 210 -15.81 17.53 5.84
CA ARG A 210 -15.79 18.34 4.62
C ARG A 210 -17.11 18.25 3.86
N GLY A 211 -17.57 19.40 3.38
CA GLY A 211 -18.64 19.43 2.38
C GLY A 211 -18.19 18.83 1.04
N ALA A 212 -19.14 18.36 0.24
CA ALA A 212 -18.85 17.77 -1.07
C ALA A 212 -18.07 18.69 -2.04
N ASP A 213 -18.12 19.99 -1.81
CA ASP A 213 -17.46 21.02 -2.64
C ASP A 213 -16.11 21.50 -2.08
N ASP A 214 -15.71 21.04 -0.89
CA ASP A 214 -14.46 21.45 -0.26
C ASP A 214 -13.28 20.57 -0.71
N LEU A 215 -12.60 21.01 -1.77
CA LEU A 215 -11.40 20.40 -2.32
C LEU A 215 -10.09 21.07 -1.83
N SER A 216 -10.13 21.77 -0.68
CA SER A 216 -8.92 22.37 -0.10
C SER A 216 -7.87 21.30 0.25
N PRO A 217 -6.57 21.60 0.17
CA PRO A 217 -5.52 20.60 0.45
C PRO A 217 -5.60 20.12 1.90
N LEU A 218 -5.28 18.85 2.10
CA LEU A 218 -5.13 18.25 3.43
C LEU A 218 -3.82 18.77 4.07
N PRO A 219 -3.82 19.07 5.38
CA PRO A 219 -2.62 19.56 6.06
C PRO A 219 -1.55 18.45 6.17
N GLU A 220 -0.42 18.64 5.51
CA GLU A 220 0.70 17.69 5.52
C GLU A 220 1.38 17.58 6.89
N GLN A 221 1.31 18.65 7.70
CA GLN A 221 1.94 18.75 9.02
C GLN A 221 1.36 17.83 10.09
N LEU A 222 0.15 17.29 9.87
CA LEU A 222 -0.53 16.39 10.80
C LEU A 222 -0.22 14.91 10.55
N ALA A 223 0.57 14.58 9.54
CA ALA A 223 0.85 13.22 9.15
C ALA A 223 2.25 12.76 9.56
N PRO A 224 2.41 11.52 10.06
CA PRO A 224 3.69 10.84 10.13
C PRO A 224 4.37 10.78 8.76
N GLU A 225 5.71 10.71 8.72
CA GLU A 225 6.48 10.66 7.47
C GLU A 225 6.03 9.53 6.53
N GLU A 226 5.57 8.41 7.07
CA GLU A 226 5.09 7.26 6.31
C GLU A 226 3.78 7.52 5.55
N ILE A 227 2.99 8.49 6.00
CA ILE A 227 1.68 8.83 5.41
C ILE A 227 1.76 10.11 4.56
N ALA A 228 2.78 10.93 4.74
CA ALA A 228 2.95 12.17 3.97
C ALA A 228 2.89 11.97 2.44
N PRO A 229 3.50 10.91 1.83
CA PRO A 229 3.39 10.67 0.37
C PRO A 229 1.95 10.38 -0.07
N LEU A 230 1.15 9.71 0.76
CA LEU A 230 -0.25 9.44 0.47
C LEU A 230 -1.07 10.74 0.47
N ILE A 231 -0.85 11.61 1.47
CA ILE A 231 -1.52 12.92 1.54
C ILE A 231 -1.13 13.80 0.35
N ALA A 232 0.15 13.83 -0.04
CA ALA A 232 0.60 14.54 -1.23
C ALA A 232 -0.10 14.04 -2.51
N SER A 233 -0.26 12.72 -2.64
CA SER A 233 -0.98 12.12 -3.77
C SER A 233 -2.45 12.51 -3.78
N VAL A 234 -3.12 12.49 -2.63
CA VAL A 234 -4.53 12.93 -2.48
C VAL A 234 -4.65 14.43 -2.78
N ASN A 235 -3.75 15.26 -2.28
CA ASN A 235 -3.74 16.69 -2.56
C ASN A 235 -3.56 16.99 -4.06
N SER A 236 -2.68 16.23 -4.73
CA SER A 236 -2.50 16.32 -6.19
C SER A 236 -3.79 15.96 -6.94
N LEU A 237 -4.48 14.91 -6.51
CA LEU A 237 -5.76 14.50 -7.09
C LEU A 237 -6.85 15.57 -6.87
N MET A 238 -6.94 16.13 -5.66
CA MET A 238 -7.88 17.21 -5.33
C MET A 238 -7.63 18.46 -6.18
N LEU A 239 -6.36 18.84 -6.38
CA LEU A 239 -5.98 19.97 -7.22
C LEU A 239 -6.40 19.75 -8.68
N ARG A 240 -6.18 18.56 -9.23
CA ARG A 240 -6.62 18.19 -10.59
C ARG A 240 -8.14 18.25 -10.70
N LEU A 241 -8.87 17.69 -9.72
CA LEU A 241 -10.33 17.73 -9.69
C LEU A 241 -10.86 19.17 -9.61
N GLN A 242 -10.28 20.00 -8.73
CA GLN A 242 -10.64 21.42 -8.61
C GLN A 242 -10.42 22.19 -9.93
N THR A 243 -9.29 21.91 -10.60
CA THR A 243 -8.97 22.52 -11.88
C THR A 243 -10.01 22.12 -12.95
N SER A 244 -10.37 20.83 -13.00
CA SER A 244 -11.37 20.30 -13.93
C SER A 244 -12.76 20.90 -13.68
N ILE A 245 -13.21 20.92 -12.43
CA ILE A 245 -14.51 21.53 -12.06
C ILE A 245 -14.54 23.03 -12.43
N ASN A 246 -13.46 23.76 -12.16
CA ASN A 246 -13.39 25.18 -12.50
C ASN A 246 -13.38 25.41 -14.02
N ALA A 247 -12.73 24.54 -14.79
CA ALA A 247 -12.78 24.57 -16.25
C ALA A 247 -14.22 24.30 -16.76
N GLN A 248 -14.88 23.28 -16.21
CA GLN A 248 -16.27 22.95 -16.56
C GLN A 248 -17.25 24.08 -16.20
N LYS A 249 -17.12 24.69 -15.01
CA LYS A 249 -17.96 25.84 -14.62
C LYS A 249 -17.77 27.01 -15.58
N ARG A 250 -16.53 27.33 -15.94
CA ARG A 250 -16.22 28.39 -16.94
C ARG A 250 -16.80 28.08 -18.31
N PHE A 251 -16.68 26.82 -18.76
CA PHE A 251 -17.26 26.38 -20.03
C PHE A 251 -18.76 26.57 -20.08
N ILE A 252 -19.50 26.10 -19.04
CA ILE A 252 -20.96 26.24 -18.96
C ILE A 252 -21.38 27.73 -18.94
N ALA A 253 -20.68 28.57 -18.15
CA ALA A 253 -20.98 29.99 -18.08
C ALA A 253 -20.78 30.70 -19.44
N ASN A 254 -19.67 30.39 -20.13
CA ASN A 254 -19.38 30.95 -21.45
C ASN A 254 -20.38 30.46 -22.52
N ALA A 255 -20.70 29.17 -22.54
CA ALA A 255 -21.70 28.58 -23.45
C ALA A 255 -23.07 29.25 -23.27
N ALA A 256 -23.52 29.41 -22.01
CA ALA A 256 -24.78 30.08 -21.71
C ALA A 256 -24.78 31.55 -22.19
N HIS A 257 -23.66 32.26 -22.03
CA HIS A 257 -23.54 33.66 -22.50
C HIS A 257 -23.56 33.72 -24.04
N GLN A 258 -22.84 32.84 -24.72
CA GLN A 258 -22.75 32.80 -26.19
C GLN A 258 -24.09 32.35 -26.82
N LEU A 259 -24.94 31.57 -26.15
CA LEU A 259 -26.28 31.21 -26.60
C LEU A 259 -27.28 32.35 -26.33
N ARG A 260 -27.19 33.04 -25.21
CA ARG A 260 -28.15 34.09 -24.83
C ARG A 260 -28.21 35.22 -25.86
N THR A 261 -27.07 35.66 -26.35
CA THR A 261 -26.95 36.81 -27.26
C THR A 261 -27.69 36.55 -28.61
N PRO A 262 -27.43 35.48 -29.39
CA PRO A 262 -28.12 35.24 -30.63
C PRO A 262 -29.61 34.86 -30.42
N VAL A 263 -29.97 34.19 -29.31
CA VAL A 263 -31.41 33.92 -29.00
C VAL A 263 -32.16 35.21 -28.73
N ALA A 264 -31.56 36.16 -28.01
CA ALA A 264 -32.18 37.49 -27.83
C ALA A 264 -32.30 38.24 -29.16
N ALA A 265 -31.31 38.17 -30.06
CA ALA A 265 -31.37 38.72 -31.40
C ALA A 265 -32.49 38.07 -32.27
N LEU A 266 -32.62 36.75 -32.22
CA LEU A 266 -33.71 36.02 -32.89
C LEU A 266 -35.07 36.53 -32.45
N ARG A 267 -35.26 36.68 -31.15
CA ARG A 267 -36.51 37.20 -30.58
C ARG A 267 -36.81 38.62 -31.11
N THR A 268 -35.82 39.52 -31.02
CA THR A 268 -36.00 40.90 -31.49
C THR A 268 -36.30 40.98 -32.98
N LEU A 269 -35.54 40.21 -33.81
CA LEU A 269 -35.78 40.17 -35.25
C LEU A 269 -37.14 39.56 -35.60
N SER A 270 -37.61 38.56 -34.87
CA SER A 270 -38.92 37.96 -35.04
C SER A 270 -40.04 38.94 -34.69
N GLU A 271 -39.92 39.67 -33.56
CA GLU A 271 -40.89 40.71 -33.16
C GLU A 271 -40.93 41.86 -34.19
N LEU A 272 -39.77 42.24 -34.75
CA LEU A 272 -39.64 43.29 -35.76
C LEU A 272 -40.29 42.84 -37.07
N ALA A 273 -39.94 41.65 -37.60
CA ALA A 273 -40.49 41.10 -38.83
C ALA A 273 -42.02 40.94 -38.78
N ALA A 274 -42.54 40.58 -37.58
CA ALA A 274 -43.99 40.42 -37.38
C ALA A 274 -44.77 41.76 -37.46
N ARG A 275 -44.11 42.89 -37.17
CA ARG A 275 -44.71 44.23 -37.19
C ARG A 275 -44.48 45.00 -38.48
N MET A 276 -43.60 44.51 -39.39
CA MET A 276 -43.29 45.18 -40.64
C MET A 276 -44.35 44.84 -41.70
N PRO A 277 -44.74 45.84 -42.52
CA PRO A 277 -45.59 45.57 -43.71
C PRO A 277 -44.77 44.73 -44.73
N ASP A 278 -45.50 44.09 -45.63
CA ASP A 278 -44.85 43.33 -46.72
C ASP A 278 -44.00 44.26 -47.61
N GLY A 279 -42.73 43.90 -47.76
CA GLY A 279 -41.79 44.71 -48.54
C GLY A 279 -40.34 44.29 -48.32
N PRO A 280 -39.37 44.93 -48.99
CA PRO A 280 -37.97 44.55 -48.98
C PRO A 280 -37.31 44.61 -47.59
N GLU A 281 -37.78 45.47 -46.73
CA GLU A 281 -37.27 45.59 -45.32
C GLU A 281 -37.66 44.38 -44.48
N ARG A 282 -38.89 43.85 -44.64
CA ARG A 282 -39.35 42.62 -44.00
C ARG A 282 -38.57 41.41 -44.51
N GLU A 283 -38.35 41.33 -45.81
CA GLU A 283 -37.54 40.27 -46.44
C GLU A 283 -36.08 40.28 -45.93
N GLN A 284 -35.48 41.45 -45.82
CA GLN A 284 -34.15 41.62 -45.23
C GLN A 284 -34.12 41.17 -43.74
N SER A 285 -35.18 41.54 -42.98
CA SER A 285 -35.30 41.13 -41.58
C SER A 285 -35.45 39.61 -41.46
N MET A 286 -36.23 39.00 -42.33
CA MET A 286 -36.40 37.54 -42.40
C MET A 286 -35.09 36.81 -42.77
N ASN A 287 -34.34 37.33 -43.74
CA ASN A 287 -33.04 36.78 -44.12
C ASN A 287 -32.03 36.86 -42.94
N ARG A 288 -32.05 37.96 -42.18
CA ARG A 288 -31.23 38.10 -40.95
C ARG A 288 -31.66 37.12 -39.85
N LEU A 289 -32.97 36.84 -39.73
CA LEU A 289 -33.52 35.88 -38.78
C LEU A 289 -33.07 34.47 -39.14
N ILE A 290 -33.14 34.07 -40.40
CA ILE A 290 -32.66 32.76 -40.91
C ILE A 290 -31.14 32.62 -40.60
N ALA A 291 -30.32 33.58 -41.01
CA ALA A 291 -28.89 33.55 -40.77
C ALA A 291 -28.51 33.54 -39.28
N THR A 292 -29.36 34.11 -38.40
CA THR A 292 -29.12 34.06 -36.95
C THR A 292 -29.53 32.70 -36.39
N GLY A 293 -30.61 32.09 -36.93
CA GLY A 293 -31.02 30.72 -36.62
C GLY A 293 -29.95 29.68 -36.95
N GLU A 294 -29.35 29.78 -38.16
CA GLU A 294 -28.26 28.95 -38.59
C GLU A 294 -27.03 29.04 -37.66
N ARG A 295 -26.68 30.28 -37.23
CA ARG A 295 -25.61 30.49 -36.26
C ARG A 295 -25.87 29.83 -34.90
N VAL A 296 -27.13 29.86 -34.40
CA VAL A 296 -27.52 29.16 -33.18
C VAL A 296 -27.39 27.65 -33.32
N SER A 297 -27.88 27.10 -34.47
CA SER A 297 -27.78 25.68 -34.77
C SER A 297 -26.33 25.23 -34.84
N HIS A 298 -25.48 25.95 -35.55
CA HIS A 298 -24.05 25.67 -35.63
C HIS A 298 -23.37 25.71 -34.28
N LEU A 299 -23.64 26.72 -33.43
CA LEU A 299 -23.12 26.78 -32.09
C LEU A 299 -23.57 25.59 -31.22
N ALA A 300 -24.83 25.17 -31.32
CA ALA A 300 -25.34 24.01 -30.59
C ALA A 300 -24.64 22.72 -31.04
N THR A 301 -24.43 22.55 -32.36
CA THR A 301 -23.68 21.41 -32.90
C THR A 301 -22.25 21.40 -32.41
N GLN A 302 -21.55 22.56 -32.39
CA GLN A 302 -20.19 22.67 -31.88
C GLN A 302 -20.10 22.28 -30.40
N LEU A 303 -21.07 22.72 -29.56
CA LEU A 303 -21.12 22.35 -28.13
C LEU A 303 -21.33 20.83 -27.95
N LEU A 304 -22.24 20.24 -28.75
CA LEU A 304 -22.51 18.80 -28.68
C LEU A 304 -21.29 17.98 -29.15
N THR A 305 -20.60 18.43 -30.18
CA THR A 305 -19.37 17.77 -30.69
C THR A 305 -18.29 17.79 -29.61
N LEU A 306 -18.10 18.92 -28.93
CA LEU A 306 -17.13 19.03 -27.83
C LEU A 306 -17.44 18.04 -26.69
N VAL A 307 -18.70 17.97 -26.25
CA VAL A 307 -19.13 17.03 -25.19
C VAL A 307 -18.97 15.57 -25.64
N ARG A 308 -19.25 15.26 -26.90
CA ARG A 308 -19.03 13.91 -27.46
C ARG A 308 -17.56 13.56 -27.51
N ALA A 309 -16.70 14.46 -27.95
CA ALA A 309 -15.26 14.25 -28.00
C ALA A 309 -14.66 14.01 -26.60
N GLU A 310 -15.06 14.81 -25.60
CA GLU A 310 -14.67 14.61 -24.19
C GLU A 310 -15.08 13.21 -23.67
N SER A 311 -16.29 12.74 -24.08
CA SER A 311 -16.80 11.42 -23.67
C SER A 311 -16.21 10.26 -24.47
N ALA A 312 -15.76 10.47 -25.70
CA ALA A 312 -15.24 9.42 -26.60
C ALA A 312 -13.92 8.82 -26.11
N GLY A 313 -13.13 9.56 -25.29
CA GLY A 313 -11.93 9.04 -24.65
C GLY A 313 -12.17 7.81 -23.75
N THR A 314 -13.42 7.57 -23.33
CA THR A 314 -13.83 6.44 -22.47
C THR A 314 -14.51 5.30 -23.23
N THR A 315 -15.06 5.54 -24.42
CA THR A 315 -15.83 4.53 -25.18
C THR A 315 -15.25 4.39 -26.60
N ARG A 316 -14.42 3.38 -26.82
CA ARG A 316 -13.77 3.09 -28.11
C ARG A 316 -14.79 2.55 -29.14
N LEU A 317 -15.50 3.41 -29.83
CA LEU A 317 -16.08 3.10 -31.13
C LEU A 317 -15.06 3.54 -32.20
N SER A 318 -14.06 2.72 -32.46
CA SER A 318 -12.99 3.02 -33.41
C SER A 318 -13.17 2.12 -34.61
N VAL A 319 -13.49 2.72 -35.74
CA VAL A 319 -13.52 2.06 -37.07
C VAL A 319 -12.30 2.48 -37.89
N ALA A 320 -11.98 1.71 -38.91
CA ALA A 320 -10.98 2.12 -39.91
C ALA A 320 -11.56 3.25 -40.75
N VAL A 321 -10.87 4.39 -40.77
CA VAL A 321 -11.27 5.60 -41.52
C VAL A 321 -10.18 5.93 -42.51
N ASP A 322 -10.53 6.05 -43.79
CA ASP A 322 -9.66 6.61 -44.80
C ASP A 322 -9.70 8.14 -44.72
N LEU A 323 -8.57 8.73 -44.29
CA LEU A 323 -8.46 10.19 -44.14
C LEU A 323 -8.58 10.92 -45.47
N ARG A 324 -8.14 10.31 -46.61
CA ARG A 324 -8.20 10.93 -47.91
C ARG A 324 -9.66 11.07 -48.35
N GLU A 325 -10.42 9.99 -48.34
CA GLU A 325 -11.83 9.97 -48.68
C GLU A 325 -12.67 10.90 -47.77
N LEU A 326 -12.37 10.87 -46.47
CA LEU A 326 -13.02 11.76 -45.52
C LEU A 326 -12.73 13.24 -45.79
N CYS A 327 -11.47 13.59 -46.05
CA CYS A 327 -11.08 14.96 -46.35
C CYS A 327 -11.70 15.46 -47.69
N GLU A 328 -11.79 14.61 -48.69
CA GLU A 328 -12.50 14.92 -49.96
C GLU A 328 -13.98 15.19 -49.74
N THR A 329 -14.64 14.35 -48.92
CA THR A 329 -16.07 14.54 -48.57
C THR A 329 -16.28 15.85 -47.82
N VAL A 330 -15.47 16.16 -46.80
CA VAL A 330 -15.60 17.40 -46.05
C VAL A 330 -15.26 18.62 -46.92
N ALA A 331 -14.21 18.52 -47.74
CA ALA A 331 -13.82 19.60 -48.64
C ALA A 331 -14.95 19.95 -49.60
N HIS A 332 -15.62 18.96 -50.20
CA HIS A 332 -16.77 19.18 -51.11
C HIS A 332 -17.88 19.99 -50.42
N ASP A 333 -18.12 19.78 -49.13
CA ASP A 333 -19.17 20.48 -48.38
C ASP A 333 -18.80 21.96 -48.12
N VAL A 334 -17.51 22.27 -47.89
CA VAL A 334 -17.07 23.61 -47.44
C VAL A 334 -16.50 24.49 -48.56
N VAL A 335 -16.13 23.93 -49.71
CA VAL A 335 -15.61 24.67 -50.90
C VAL A 335 -16.52 25.79 -51.36
N PRO A 336 -17.88 25.66 -51.35
CA PRO A 336 -18.74 26.79 -51.69
C PRO A 336 -18.45 28.07 -50.93
N HIS A 337 -18.08 27.96 -49.65
CA HIS A 337 -17.70 29.12 -48.80
C HIS A 337 -16.37 29.76 -49.24
N ALA A 338 -15.44 28.97 -49.80
CA ALA A 338 -14.20 29.47 -50.37
C ALA A 338 -14.43 30.25 -51.67
N LEU A 339 -15.35 29.76 -52.54
CA LEU A 339 -15.72 30.41 -53.78
C LEU A 339 -16.35 31.80 -53.54
N ASP A 340 -17.21 31.96 -52.55
CA ASP A 340 -17.82 33.24 -52.20
C ASP A 340 -16.76 34.31 -51.81
N ARG A 341 -15.59 33.88 -51.36
CA ARG A 341 -14.47 34.74 -51.01
C ARG A 341 -13.36 34.77 -52.05
N GLU A 342 -13.53 34.16 -53.21
CA GLU A 342 -12.56 34.02 -54.31
C GLU A 342 -11.22 33.37 -53.80
N ILE A 343 -11.27 32.47 -52.78
CA ILE A 343 -10.10 31.79 -52.22
C ILE A 343 -9.76 30.59 -53.11
N GLU A 344 -8.48 30.48 -53.48
CA GLU A 344 -7.93 29.32 -54.18
C GLU A 344 -7.77 28.16 -53.19
N PHE A 345 -8.47 27.04 -53.43
CA PHE A 345 -8.41 25.86 -52.58
C PHE A 345 -7.82 24.66 -53.36
N SER A 346 -6.86 23.96 -52.71
CA SER A 346 -6.31 22.71 -53.25
C SER A 346 -6.31 21.61 -52.17
N LEU A 347 -6.54 20.37 -52.67
CA LEU A 347 -6.36 19.16 -51.86
C LEU A 347 -5.20 18.36 -52.46
N GLU A 348 -4.15 18.17 -51.65
CA GLU A 348 -2.91 17.52 -52.07
C GLU A 348 -2.61 16.29 -51.19
N GLY A 349 -1.61 15.51 -51.54
CA GLY A 349 -1.12 14.39 -50.74
C GLY A 349 -1.13 13.06 -51.47
N SER A 350 -1.09 11.98 -50.75
CA SER A 350 -1.01 10.63 -51.28
C SER A 350 -2.32 10.24 -52.02
N ASP A 351 -2.19 9.64 -53.19
CA ASP A 351 -3.33 8.99 -53.87
C ASP A 351 -3.68 7.64 -53.23
N ASP A 352 -2.80 7.09 -52.39
CA ASP A 352 -3.06 5.86 -51.62
C ASP A 352 -3.90 6.16 -50.40
N ALA A 353 -4.71 5.16 -49.98
CA ALA A 353 -5.53 5.24 -48.77
C ALA A 353 -4.69 5.44 -47.52
N VAL A 354 -4.97 6.50 -46.77
CA VAL A 354 -4.32 6.81 -45.49
C VAL A 354 -5.28 6.44 -44.33
N VAL A 355 -5.19 5.20 -43.85
CA VAL A 355 -6.14 4.65 -42.92
C VAL A 355 -5.71 4.90 -41.46
N VAL A 356 -6.61 5.46 -40.66
CA VAL A 356 -6.50 5.59 -39.22
C VAL A 356 -7.65 4.91 -38.51
N THR A 357 -7.51 4.70 -37.18
CA THR A 357 -8.59 4.13 -36.37
C THR A 357 -9.26 5.26 -35.59
N GLY A 358 -10.56 5.48 -35.78
CA GLY A 358 -11.28 6.56 -35.11
C GLY A 358 -12.77 6.62 -35.43
N ASP A 359 -13.39 7.71 -34.96
CA ASP A 359 -14.79 8.06 -35.30
C ASP A 359 -14.79 9.00 -36.53
N PRO A 360 -15.35 8.57 -37.67
CA PRO A 360 -15.34 9.37 -38.88
C PRO A 360 -16.12 10.69 -38.74
N THR A 361 -17.14 10.73 -37.89
CA THR A 361 -17.93 11.94 -37.67
C THR A 361 -17.09 12.98 -36.91
N LEU A 362 -16.40 12.56 -35.86
CA LEU A 362 -15.55 13.46 -35.09
C LEU A 362 -14.34 13.95 -35.87
N ILE A 363 -13.67 13.05 -36.60
CA ILE A 363 -12.53 13.42 -37.48
C ILE A 363 -13.02 14.36 -38.61
N GLY A 364 -14.19 14.13 -39.18
CA GLY A 364 -14.79 15.02 -40.17
C GLY A 364 -15.06 16.42 -39.61
N GLU A 365 -15.57 16.52 -38.38
CA GLU A 365 -15.77 17.81 -37.70
C GLU A 365 -14.45 18.50 -37.38
N LEU A 366 -13.38 17.77 -37.03
CA LEU A 366 -12.04 18.33 -36.88
C LEU A 366 -11.56 18.98 -38.18
N VAL A 367 -11.65 18.27 -39.33
CA VAL A 367 -11.24 18.79 -40.63
C VAL A 367 -12.08 20.02 -40.99
N ARG A 368 -13.41 19.93 -40.82
CA ARG A 368 -14.34 21.05 -41.08
C ARG A 368 -13.95 22.29 -40.30
N ASN A 369 -13.68 22.16 -39.00
CA ASN A 369 -13.27 23.31 -38.16
C ASN A 369 -11.91 23.91 -38.58
N LEU A 370 -10.96 23.09 -39.04
CA LEU A 370 -9.70 23.60 -39.58
C LEU A 370 -9.92 24.37 -40.89
N LEU A 371 -10.71 23.84 -41.83
CA LEU A 371 -10.99 24.49 -43.10
C LEU A 371 -11.81 25.76 -42.91
N ASP A 372 -12.85 25.76 -42.05
CA ASP A 372 -13.65 26.93 -41.73
C ASP A 372 -12.75 28.06 -41.16
N ASN A 373 -11.79 27.70 -40.28
CA ASN A 373 -10.83 28.66 -39.77
C ASN A 373 -9.90 29.19 -40.89
N ALA A 374 -9.36 28.32 -41.75
CA ALA A 374 -8.50 28.72 -42.84
C ALA A 374 -9.22 29.69 -43.79
N PHE A 375 -10.43 29.35 -44.24
CA PHE A 375 -11.21 30.25 -45.13
C PHE A 375 -11.59 31.57 -44.46
N LYS A 376 -11.83 31.55 -43.18
CA LYS A 376 -12.23 32.74 -42.43
C LYS A 376 -11.09 33.74 -42.24
N TYR A 377 -9.88 33.26 -41.99
CA TYR A 377 -8.69 34.12 -41.73
C TYR A 377 -7.88 34.40 -42.96
N THR A 378 -8.11 33.73 -44.06
CA THR A 378 -7.49 34.00 -45.36
C THR A 378 -8.14 35.25 -46.01
N PRO A 379 -7.39 36.23 -46.47
CA PRO A 379 -7.95 37.35 -47.21
C PRO A 379 -8.55 36.91 -48.57
N ARG A 380 -9.41 37.74 -49.20
CA ARG A 380 -9.94 37.45 -50.52
C ARG A 380 -8.81 37.24 -51.52
N ARG A 381 -8.98 36.27 -52.42
CA ARG A 381 -7.98 35.84 -53.40
C ARG A 381 -6.70 35.25 -52.80
N GLY A 382 -6.79 34.84 -51.52
CA GLY A 382 -5.72 34.10 -50.90
C GLY A 382 -5.80 32.61 -51.24
N THR A 383 -4.93 31.80 -50.65
CA THR A 383 -4.78 30.38 -50.94
C THR A 383 -4.92 29.57 -49.64
N VAL A 384 -5.65 28.46 -49.74
CA VAL A 384 -5.77 27.44 -48.67
C VAL A 384 -5.46 26.07 -49.24
N MET A 385 -4.62 25.31 -48.58
CA MET A 385 -4.21 23.99 -49.03
C MET A 385 -4.47 22.96 -47.90
N LEU A 386 -5.21 21.90 -48.24
CA LEU A 386 -5.41 20.73 -47.39
C LEU A 386 -4.49 19.61 -47.89
N THR A 387 -3.64 19.08 -47.05
CA THR A 387 -2.72 18.01 -47.43
C THR A 387 -2.93 16.80 -46.51
N VAL A 388 -3.05 15.60 -47.12
CA VAL A 388 -3.10 14.33 -46.38
C VAL A 388 -1.82 13.56 -46.70
N VAL A 389 -1.01 13.27 -45.66
CA VAL A 389 0.27 12.57 -45.83
C VAL A 389 0.38 11.41 -44.86
N GLY A 390 1.25 10.46 -45.19
CA GLY A 390 1.56 9.35 -44.33
C GLY A 390 0.83 8.08 -44.75
N GLY A 391 0.92 7.08 -43.87
CA GLY A 391 0.50 5.72 -44.13
C GLY A 391 1.68 4.76 -44.14
N GLY A 392 1.50 3.56 -43.56
CA GLY A 392 2.58 2.59 -43.41
C GLY A 392 3.52 2.91 -42.22
N ILE A 393 4.74 3.32 -42.47
CA ILE A 393 5.77 3.57 -41.43
C ILE A 393 5.66 4.99 -40.85
N GLU A 394 5.28 5.96 -41.66
CA GLU A 394 5.11 7.35 -41.23
C GLU A 394 3.73 7.58 -40.57
N PRO A 395 3.66 8.45 -39.55
CA PRO A 395 2.38 8.79 -38.93
C PRO A 395 1.47 9.46 -39.92
N ALA A 396 0.21 8.98 -40.02
CA ALA A 396 -0.81 9.62 -40.80
C ALA A 396 -1.07 11.03 -40.31
N SER A 397 -1.05 12.04 -41.20
CA SER A 397 -1.21 13.43 -40.80
C SER A 397 -2.09 14.21 -41.77
N ILE A 398 -2.87 15.13 -41.21
CA ILE A 398 -3.68 16.11 -41.93
C ILE A 398 -3.00 17.49 -41.69
N LEU A 399 -2.70 18.21 -42.78
CA LEU A 399 -2.15 19.53 -42.73
C LEU A 399 -3.11 20.51 -43.39
N VAL A 400 -3.36 21.65 -42.76
CA VAL A 400 -4.14 22.76 -43.37
C VAL A 400 -3.26 23.99 -43.35
N ASP A 401 -2.92 24.45 -44.53
CA ASP A 401 -2.11 25.64 -44.77
C ASP A 401 -3.00 26.79 -45.23
N ASP A 402 -2.76 27.98 -44.74
CA ASP A 402 -3.42 29.21 -45.16
C ASP A 402 -2.42 30.31 -45.52
N SER A 403 -2.86 31.29 -46.33
CA SER A 403 -2.12 32.50 -46.64
C SER A 403 -2.56 33.71 -45.81
N GLY A 404 -3.18 33.46 -44.65
CA GLY A 404 -3.65 34.52 -43.73
C GLY A 404 -2.52 35.17 -42.94
N PRO A 405 -2.85 35.88 -41.85
CA PRO A 405 -1.88 36.58 -41.01
C PRO A 405 -1.03 35.65 -40.14
N GLY A 406 -1.38 34.36 -40.07
CA GLY A 406 -0.74 33.38 -39.19
C GLY A 406 -1.09 33.56 -37.73
N VAL A 407 -0.42 32.76 -36.87
CA VAL A 407 -0.61 32.77 -35.39
C VAL A 407 0.67 33.22 -34.72
N PRO A 408 0.63 34.33 -33.93
CA PRO A 408 1.80 34.78 -33.18
C PRO A 408 2.31 33.73 -32.20
N ALA A 409 3.61 33.54 -32.04
CA ALA A 409 4.21 32.51 -31.18
C ALA A 409 3.73 32.58 -29.71
N ALA A 410 3.50 33.81 -29.20
CA ALA A 410 2.98 34.01 -27.85
C ALA A 410 1.57 33.45 -27.62
N GLU A 411 0.79 33.26 -28.67
CA GLU A 411 -0.61 32.87 -28.63
C GLU A 411 -0.83 31.38 -29.01
N GLN A 412 0.16 30.74 -29.63
CA GLN A 412 0.06 29.34 -30.12
C GLN A 412 -0.39 28.34 -29.04
N GLY A 413 0.05 28.52 -27.79
CA GLY A 413 -0.38 27.67 -26.67
C GLY A 413 -1.82 27.91 -26.21
N ARG A 414 -2.43 29.05 -26.58
CA ARG A 414 -3.75 29.47 -26.06
C ARG A 414 -4.86 29.35 -27.08
N ILE A 415 -4.54 29.25 -28.39
CA ILE A 415 -5.56 29.22 -29.46
C ILE A 415 -6.51 28.04 -29.37
N PHE A 416 -6.11 26.96 -28.73
CA PHE A 416 -6.91 25.74 -28.55
C PHE A 416 -7.81 25.77 -27.29
N ALA A 417 -7.70 26.83 -26.46
CA ALA A 417 -8.57 26.96 -25.29
C ALA A 417 -10.02 27.30 -25.73
N PRO A 418 -11.05 26.67 -25.14
CA PRO A 418 -12.44 26.99 -25.43
C PRO A 418 -12.72 28.48 -25.28
N PHE A 419 -13.44 29.06 -26.28
CA PHE A 419 -13.80 30.47 -26.35
C PHE A 419 -12.61 31.44 -26.48
N ALA A 420 -11.40 30.96 -26.77
CA ALA A 420 -10.25 31.79 -27.06
C ALA A 420 -10.49 32.58 -28.35
N ARG A 421 -10.27 33.90 -28.34
CA ARG A 421 -10.39 34.77 -29.50
C ARG A 421 -9.23 35.77 -29.47
N PHE A 422 -8.62 35.97 -30.64
CA PHE A 422 -7.62 37.00 -30.86
C PHE A 422 -8.26 38.13 -31.64
N ALA A 423 -7.92 39.33 -31.27
CA ALA A 423 -8.41 40.51 -31.95
C ALA A 423 -7.72 40.62 -33.35
N GLN A 424 -8.24 39.86 -34.31
CA GLN A 424 -7.84 39.99 -35.71
C GLN A 424 -8.92 40.76 -36.45
N MET A 425 -8.51 41.68 -37.25
CA MET A 425 -9.37 42.41 -38.17
C MET A 425 -9.39 41.69 -39.53
N ASP A 426 -10.54 41.59 -40.13
CA ASP A 426 -10.70 41.15 -41.51
C ASP A 426 -9.98 42.16 -42.42
N ALA A 427 -9.04 41.68 -43.24
CA ALA A 427 -8.20 42.53 -44.09
C ALA A 427 -9.02 43.30 -45.14
N ASP A 428 -10.17 42.80 -45.55
CA ASP A 428 -11.01 43.38 -46.58
C ASP A 428 -12.03 44.39 -46.05
N THR A 429 -12.58 44.09 -44.84
CA THR A 429 -13.67 44.91 -44.25
C THR A 429 -13.23 45.80 -43.11
N GLY A 430 -12.05 45.56 -42.54
CA GLY A 430 -11.55 46.26 -41.34
C GLY A 430 -12.37 46.00 -40.07
N LEU A 431 -13.28 45.03 -40.08
CA LEU A 431 -14.11 44.68 -38.99
C LEU A 431 -13.51 43.49 -38.21
N PRO A 432 -13.77 43.38 -36.89
CA PRO A 432 -13.35 42.20 -36.12
C PRO A 432 -13.92 40.92 -36.70
N ILE A 433 -13.06 39.93 -36.96
CA ILE A 433 -13.46 38.65 -37.45
C ILE A 433 -14.39 37.97 -36.39
N SER A 434 -15.63 37.66 -36.80
CA SER A 434 -16.63 37.06 -35.88
C SER A 434 -16.41 35.55 -35.72
N GLY A 435 -16.62 35.00 -34.51
CA GLY A 435 -16.52 33.55 -34.28
C GLY A 435 -16.82 33.17 -32.83
N THR A 436 -17.15 31.90 -32.62
CA THR A 436 -17.48 31.34 -31.30
C THR A 436 -16.26 31.10 -30.43
N GLY A 437 -15.07 30.91 -31.01
CA GLY A 437 -13.86 30.48 -30.31
C GLY A 437 -13.89 29.01 -29.89
N LEU A 438 -14.79 28.20 -30.46
CA LEU A 438 -14.92 26.76 -30.18
C LEU A 438 -14.23 25.89 -31.21
N GLY A 439 -14.07 26.32 -32.47
CA GLY A 439 -13.56 25.48 -33.54
C GLY A 439 -12.22 24.82 -33.27
N LEU A 440 -11.21 25.59 -32.84
CA LEU A 440 -9.89 25.03 -32.50
C LEU A 440 -9.92 24.21 -31.20
N ALA A 441 -10.80 24.53 -30.26
CA ALA A 441 -11.00 23.69 -29.05
C ALA A 441 -11.56 22.32 -29.42
N ILE A 442 -12.50 22.26 -30.40
CA ILE A 442 -13.02 20.97 -30.96
C ILE A 442 -11.86 20.21 -31.60
N VAL A 443 -11.05 20.88 -32.43
CA VAL A 443 -9.88 20.25 -33.05
C VAL A 443 -8.98 19.57 -32.02
N ARG A 444 -8.68 20.27 -30.93
CA ARG A 444 -7.84 19.71 -29.85
C ARG A 444 -8.49 18.54 -29.16
N GLU A 445 -9.75 18.68 -28.77
CA GLU A 445 -10.48 17.63 -28.03
C GLU A 445 -10.65 16.36 -28.86
N VAL A 446 -11.00 16.53 -30.15
CA VAL A 446 -11.13 15.39 -31.09
C VAL A 446 -9.76 14.73 -31.28
N ALA A 447 -8.69 15.50 -31.47
CA ALA A 447 -7.34 14.94 -31.60
C ALA A 447 -6.91 14.17 -30.34
N ASP A 448 -7.11 14.76 -29.15
CA ASP A 448 -6.78 14.13 -27.86
C ASP A 448 -7.61 12.81 -27.68
N ALA A 449 -8.89 12.80 -28.04
CA ALA A 449 -9.74 11.60 -28.01
C ALA A 449 -9.24 10.47 -28.94
N HIS A 450 -8.55 10.82 -30.05
CA HIS A 450 -7.98 9.86 -31.02
C HIS A 450 -6.48 9.61 -30.76
N GLY A 451 -5.87 10.16 -29.70
CA GLY A 451 -4.44 10.04 -29.43
C GLY A 451 -3.56 10.70 -30.49
N ALA A 452 -4.12 11.70 -31.19
CA ALA A 452 -3.42 12.49 -32.18
C ALA A 452 -2.82 13.74 -31.58
N ALA A 453 -1.69 14.22 -32.13
CA ALA A 453 -1.06 15.46 -31.73
C ALA A 453 -1.49 16.59 -32.68
N VAL A 454 -1.81 17.78 -32.10
CA VAL A 454 -2.12 18.98 -32.90
C VAL A 454 -1.06 20.05 -32.64
N ASN A 455 -0.49 20.56 -33.72
CA ASN A 455 0.48 21.63 -33.70
C ASN A 455 0.07 22.77 -34.64
N VAL A 456 0.58 23.98 -34.42
CA VAL A 456 0.46 25.11 -35.31
C VAL A 456 1.84 25.66 -35.60
N GLU A 457 2.10 25.88 -36.90
CA GLU A 457 3.38 26.36 -37.41
C GLU A 457 3.15 27.52 -38.36
N ARG A 458 4.23 28.08 -38.91
CA ARG A 458 4.12 29.05 -40.00
C ARG A 458 4.00 28.33 -41.33
N SER A 459 2.99 28.68 -42.10
CA SER A 459 2.78 28.12 -43.45
C SER A 459 3.81 28.68 -44.47
N THR A 460 4.14 27.84 -45.42
CA THR A 460 4.89 28.25 -46.64
C THR A 460 4.13 29.25 -47.51
N LEU A 461 2.80 29.28 -47.35
CA LEU A 461 1.91 30.25 -48.00
C LEU A 461 1.89 31.61 -47.33
N GLY A 462 2.60 31.76 -46.19
CA GLY A 462 2.75 33.01 -45.44
C GLY A 462 1.93 33.10 -44.13
N GLY A 463 0.86 32.31 -44.01
CA GLY A 463 -0.06 32.29 -42.89
C GLY A 463 0.24 31.21 -41.83
N ALA A 464 -0.81 30.50 -41.38
CA ALA A 464 -0.70 29.40 -40.42
C ALA A 464 -0.72 28.04 -41.10
N ARG A 465 -0.02 27.07 -40.52
CA ARG A 465 -0.09 25.65 -40.85
C ARG A 465 -0.54 24.91 -39.59
N PHE A 466 -1.70 24.28 -39.67
CA PHE A 466 -2.16 23.35 -38.62
C PHE A 466 -1.82 21.93 -39.04
N VAL A 467 -1.18 21.20 -38.12
CA VAL A 467 -0.73 19.81 -38.33
C VAL A 467 -1.42 18.92 -37.31
N VAL A 468 -2.21 17.95 -37.80
CA VAL A 468 -2.81 16.91 -36.94
C VAL A 468 -2.17 15.58 -37.27
N SER A 469 -1.40 15.00 -36.37
CA SER A 469 -0.66 13.75 -36.57
C SER A 469 -1.25 12.62 -35.73
N PHE A 470 -1.75 11.58 -36.37
CA PHE A 470 -2.30 10.39 -35.74
C PHE A 470 -1.19 9.39 -35.42
N ALA A 471 -1.26 8.76 -34.22
CA ALA A 471 -0.27 7.76 -33.84
C ALA A 471 -0.32 6.55 -34.80
N SER A 472 0.85 6.09 -35.26
CA SER A 472 0.94 4.90 -36.14
C SER A 472 0.34 3.67 -35.44
N ALA A 473 -0.47 2.89 -36.20
CA ALA A 473 -1.17 1.68 -35.72
C ALA A 473 -0.23 0.63 -35.07
N SER A 474 1.06 0.67 -35.39
CA SER A 474 2.08 -0.22 -34.82
C SER A 474 2.44 0.10 -33.35
N ARG A 475 2.23 1.32 -32.84
CA ARG A 475 2.49 1.70 -31.45
C ARG A 475 1.33 1.40 -30.48
N GLN A 476 0.09 1.26 -30.98
CA GLN A 476 -1.06 0.96 -30.12
C GLN A 476 -1.07 -0.46 -29.55
N LYS A 477 -0.38 -1.43 -30.18
CA LYS A 477 -0.28 -2.81 -29.67
C LYS A 477 0.64 -2.96 -28.45
N HIS A 478 1.55 -2.03 -28.18
CA HIS A 478 2.51 -2.14 -27.07
C HIS A 478 2.05 -1.50 -25.75
N VAL A 479 1.06 -0.60 -25.76
CA VAL A 479 0.55 0.03 -24.53
C VAL A 479 -0.53 -0.82 -23.84
N SER A 480 -1.20 -1.73 -24.58
CA SER A 480 -2.23 -2.61 -23.98
C SER A 480 -1.67 -3.92 -23.40
N ALA A 481 -0.35 -4.17 -23.48
CA ALA A 481 0.30 -5.37 -22.94
C ALA A 481 1.04 -5.13 -21.60
N THR A 482 0.99 -3.91 -21.05
CA THR A 482 1.71 -3.54 -19.82
C THR A 482 0.82 -2.79 -18.81
N ALA A 483 -0.49 -3.03 -18.83
CA ALA A 483 -1.42 -2.52 -17.82
C ALA A 483 -2.11 -3.70 -17.10
#